data_07ddaf3a400dfa984a2d40c619ddf0cf
#
_entry.id   07ddaf3a400dfa984a2d40c619ddf0cf
#
_cell.length_a   1.000
_cell.length_b   1.000
_cell.length_c   1.000
_cell.angle_alpha   90.00
_cell.angle_beta   90.00
_cell.angle_gamma   90.00
#
_symmetry.space_group_name_H-M   'P 1'
#
loop_
_entity.id
_entity.type
_entity.pdbx_description
1 polymer ?
#
loop_
_entity_poly.entity_id
_entity_poly.type
_entity_poly.pdbx_seq_one_letter_code
_entity_poly.pdbx_strand_id
1 'polypeptide(L)'
;MIAQGSAGRMRRREALQALCLLLAASSAPALAQARPLRIGIIGTGRVGGALATHWTKAGHEVLMSSRHSEELRPLATSLGALARVGSPKEAAALGEVVLVSVPYSAMPEIGRDNRAELKGKVVLDTSNPVEGRDGAMAIAAQKKGAGVATAEFLAGTRVVRAFNCIPAASLANNANRKPERIAIPIGGDDAQALAIAERLVRDAGFDPVVVGSLAQTRQFDLGAPLASRQFTAAEMRKAIGR
;
A
#
# COMPACT_ATOMS: atom_id res chain seq x y z
N MET A 1 51.04 -55.93 25.39
CA MET A 1 51.36 -54.53 25.04
C MET A 1 50.03 -53.78 24.80
N ILE A 2 49.59 -53.00 25.77
CA ILE A 2 48.31 -52.31 25.77
C ILE A 2 48.67 -50.87 25.52
N ALA A 3 48.17 -50.29 24.40
CA ALA A 3 48.29 -48.86 24.10
C ALA A 3 47.20 -48.10 24.78
N GLN A 4 47.56 -47.25 25.75
CA GLN A 4 46.64 -46.32 26.41
C GLN A 4 46.41 -45.10 25.51
N GLY A 5 45.14 -44.87 25.12
CA GLY A 5 44.71 -43.67 24.43
C GLY A 5 44.66 -42.47 25.40
N SER A 6 45.42 -41.44 25.10
CA SER A 6 45.46 -40.16 25.79
C SER A 6 44.20 -39.36 25.45
N ALA A 7 43.27 -39.28 26.38
CA ALA A 7 42.14 -38.33 26.31
C ALA A 7 42.64 -36.91 26.67
N GLY A 8 42.83 -36.07 25.66
CA GLY A 8 43.22 -34.66 25.83
C GLY A 8 42.16 -33.86 26.60
N ARG A 9 42.51 -33.41 27.83
CA ARG A 9 41.71 -32.47 28.62
C ARG A 9 41.69 -31.13 27.91
N MET A 10 40.56 -30.80 27.32
CA MET A 10 40.28 -29.46 26.78
C MET A 10 40.46 -28.40 27.88
N ARG A 11 41.34 -27.43 27.69
CA ARG A 11 41.66 -26.42 28.69
C ARG A 11 40.43 -25.53 28.90
N ARG A 12 40.11 -25.18 30.14
CA ARG A 12 38.93 -24.34 30.53
C ARG A 12 38.84 -23.04 29.69
N ARG A 13 39.95 -22.51 29.24
CA ARG A 13 39.97 -21.31 28.33
C ARG A 13 39.39 -21.59 26.94
N GLU A 14 39.64 -22.75 26.37
CA GLU A 14 39.14 -23.14 25.05
C GLU A 14 37.64 -23.43 25.09
N ALA A 15 37.14 -24.02 26.17
CA ALA A 15 35.71 -24.21 26.40
C ALA A 15 34.94 -22.88 26.60
N LEU A 16 35.55 -21.92 27.29
CA LEU A 16 34.98 -20.57 27.45
C LEU A 16 34.97 -19.77 26.14
N GLN A 17 36.01 -19.89 25.31
CA GLN A 17 36.08 -19.27 24.00
C GLN A 17 35.04 -19.86 23.02
N ALA A 18 34.84 -21.17 23.04
CA ALA A 18 33.83 -21.85 22.22
C ALA A 18 32.40 -21.45 22.66
N LEU A 19 32.16 -21.26 23.96
CA LEU A 19 30.87 -20.84 24.49
C LEU A 19 30.56 -19.36 24.14
N CYS A 20 31.57 -18.49 24.16
CA CYS A 20 31.42 -17.09 23.72
C CYS A 20 31.17 -16.97 22.19
N LEU A 21 31.74 -17.80 21.37
CA LEU A 21 31.51 -17.87 19.93
C LEU A 21 30.11 -18.39 19.58
N LEU A 22 29.57 -19.32 20.35
CA LEU A 22 28.20 -19.83 20.20
C LEU A 22 27.13 -18.82 20.62
N LEU A 23 27.40 -17.95 21.60
CA LEU A 23 26.49 -16.90 22.03
C LEU A 23 26.48 -15.69 21.09
N ALA A 24 27.55 -15.43 20.35
CA ALA A 24 27.64 -14.35 19.35
C ALA A 24 26.92 -14.68 18.02
N ALA A 25 26.66 -15.96 17.73
CA ALA A 25 26.00 -16.39 16.49
C ALA A 25 24.46 -16.27 16.53
N SER A 26 23.85 -15.90 17.66
CA SER A 26 22.39 -15.89 17.83
C SER A 26 21.74 -14.51 17.67
N SER A 27 22.48 -13.48 17.33
CA SER A 27 21.95 -12.16 17.03
C SER A 27 21.89 -11.89 15.53
N ALA A 28 21.32 -12.81 14.76
CA ALA A 28 20.73 -12.40 13.48
C ALA A 28 19.65 -11.37 13.83
N PRO A 29 19.67 -10.14 13.27
CA PRO A 29 18.55 -9.24 13.47
C PRO A 29 17.33 -9.98 12.90
N ALA A 30 16.42 -10.40 13.79
CA ALA A 30 15.08 -10.73 13.37
C ALA A 30 14.65 -9.50 12.59
N LEU A 31 14.44 -9.62 11.29
CA LEU A 31 13.81 -8.59 10.48
C LEU A 31 12.52 -8.28 11.21
N ALA A 32 12.52 -7.17 11.97
CA ALA A 32 11.39 -6.77 12.76
C ALA A 32 10.24 -6.63 11.76
N GLN A 33 9.37 -7.63 11.74
CA GLN A 33 8.21 -7.64 10.87
C GLN A 33 7.42 -6.40 11.23
N ALA A 34 7.40 -5.42 10.33
CA ALA A 34 6.77 -4.14 10.59
C ALA A 34 5.34 -4.40 11.05
N ARG A 35 4.94 -3.85 12.22
CA ARG A 35 3.63 -4.11 12.83
C ARG A 35 2.49 -3.97 11.82
N PRO A 36 1.42 -4.74 11.95
CA PRO A 36 0.20 -4.54 11.17
C PRO A 36 -0.30 -3.09 11.29
N LEU A 37 -0.84 -2.57 10.19
CA LEU A 37 -1.45 -1.24 10.15
C LEU A 37 -2.98 -1.37 10.27
N ARG A 38 -3.62 -0.34 10.78
CA ARG A 38 -5.06 -0.15 10.66
C ARG A 38 -5.32 0.70 9.41
N ILE A 39 -6.09 0.16 8.48
CA ILE A 39 -6.35 0.77 7.17
C ILE A 39 -7.83 1.09 7.06
N GLY A 40 -8.16 2.36 6.88
CA GLY A 40 -9.51 2.77 6.51
C GLY A 40 -9.68 2.77 5.00
N ILE A 41 -10.80 2.26 4.50
CA ILE A 41 -11.13 2.28 3.07
C ILE A 41 -12.41 3.07 2.85
N ILE A 42 -12.30 4.20 2.17
CA ILE A 42 -13.42 4.99 1.70
C ILE A 42 -13.64 4.65 0.23
N GLY A 43 -14.72 3.90 -0.04
CA GLY A 43 -15.03 3.41 -1.37
C GLY A 43 -14.57 1.96 -1.60
N THR A 44 -15.30 1.02 -1.02
CA THR A 44 -15.02 -0.43 -1.20
C THR A 44 -15.75 -0.96 -2.43
N GLY A 45 -15.40 -0.44 -3.60
CA GLY A 45 -15.76 -0.99 -4.90
C GLY A 45 -14.80 -2.10 -5.32
N ARG A 46 -14.66 -2.34 -6.64
CA ARG A 46 -13.78 -3.41 -7.16
C ARG A 46 -12.32 -3.24 -6.77
N VAL A 47 -11.78 -2.02 -6.80
CA VAL A 47 -10.38 -1.73 -6.41
C VAL A 47 -10.23 -1.81 -4.90
N GLY A 48 -11.06 -1.07 -4.14
CA GLY A 48 -11.02 -1.08 -2.68
C GLY A 48 -11.23 -2.46 -2.07
N GLY A 49 -12.14 -3.26 -2.62
CA GLY A 49 -12.39 -4.65 -2.19
C GLY A 49 -11.22 -5.60 -2.46
N ALA A 50 -10.57 -5.48 -3.62
CA ALA A 50 -9.36 -6.26 -3.93
C ALA A 50 -8.22 -5.93 -2.95
N LEU A 51 -7.99 -4.63 -2.68
CA LEU A 51 -6.97 -4.18 -1.73
C LEU A 51 -7.31 -4.60 -0.29
N ALA A 52 -8.58 -4.49 0.13
CA ALA A 52 -9.04 -5.01 1.42
C ALA A 52 -8.66 -6.49 1.58
N THR A 53 -8.91 -7.28 0.54
CA THR A 53 -8.60 -8.73 0.54
C THR A 53 -7.09 -8.97 0.68
N HIS A 54 -6.25 -8.27 -0.07
CA HIS A 54 -4.81 -8.47 -0.01
C HIS A 54 -4.21 -8.01 1.33
N TRP A 55 -4.63 -6.84 1.82
CA TRP A 55 -4.12 -6.30 3.08
C TRP A 55 -4.56 -7.10 4.30
N THR A 56 -5.81 -7.60 4.30
CA THR A 56 -6.27 -8.51 5.36
C THR A 56 -5.47 -9.82 5.36
N LYS A 57 -5.19 -10.40 4.17
CA LYS A 57 -4.30 -11.57 4.04
C LYS A 57 -2.87 -11.30 4.51
N ALA A 58 -2.39 -10.07 4.37
CA ALA A 58 -1.08 -9.63 4.87
C ALA A 58 -1.08 -9.32 6.38
N GLY A 59 -2.22 -9.47 7.07
CA GLY A 59 -2.37 -9.30 8.51
C GLY A 59 -2.75 -7.89 8.95
N HIS A 60 -3.09 -6.98 8.04
CA HIS A 60 -3.59 -5.65 8.39
C HIS A 60 -5.05 -5.68 8.83
N GLU A 61 -5.40 -4.78 9.76
CA GLU A 61 -6.78 -4.53 10.15
C GLU A 61 -7.42 -3.54 9.17
N VAL A 62 -8.58 -3.91 8.58
CA VAL A 62 -9.23 -3.10 7.54
C VAL A 62 -10.65 -2.73 7.97
N LEU A 63 -10.99 -1.44 7.92
CA LEU A 63 -12.37 -0.96 8.02
C LEU A 63 -12.83 -0.45 6.66
N MET A 64 -13.77 -1.16 6.08
CA MET A 64 -14.34 -0.89 4.76
C MET A 64 -15.58 -0.01 4.85
N SER A 65 -15.71 0.94 3.94
CA SER A 65 -16.91 1.76 3.82
C SER A 65 -17.34 1.99 2.37
N SER A 66 -18.62 2.15 2.16
CA SER A 66 -19.22 2.53 0.88
C SER A 66 -20.51 3.32 1.14
N ARG A 67 -21.15 3.80 0.06
CA ARG A 67 -22.49 4.40 0.14
C ARG A 67 -23.56 3.39 0.57
N HIS A 68 -23.34 2.11 0.27
CA HIS A 68 -24.18 0.96 0.60
C HIS A 68 -23.37 -0.02 1.45
N SER A 69 -23.10 0.36 2.70
CA SER A 69 -22.21 -0.40 3.59
C SER A 69 -22.73 -1.80 3.91
N GLU A 70 -24.04 -2.01 3.89
CA GLU A 70 -24.70 -3.31 4.09
C GLU A 70 -24.26 -4.34 3.04
N GLU A 71 -24.01 -3.93 1.80
CA GLU A 71 -23.55 -4.80 0.73
C GLU A 71 -22.13 -5.33 0.94
N LEU A 72 -21.37 -4.73 1.86
CA LEU A 72 -20.00 -5.13 2.19
C LEU A 72 -19.92 -6.26 3.22
N ARG A 73 -21.03 -6.59 3.91
CA ARG A 73 -21.05 -7.63 4.95
C ARG A 73 -20.57 -9.01 4.47
N PRO A 74 -20.98 -9.51 3.29
CA PRO A 74 -20.47 -10.78 2.79
C PRO A 74 -18.96 -10.79 2.59
N LEU A 75 -18.40 -9.68 2.05
CA LEU A 75 -16.96 -9.53 1.90
C LEU A 75 -16.27 -9.53 3.27
N ALA A 76 -16.74 -8.72 4.22
CA ALA A 76 -16.16 -8.66 5.56
C ALA A 76 -16.17 -10.04 6.24
N THR A 77 -17.27 -10.77 6.16
CA THR A 77 -17.37 -12.14 6.70
C THR A 77 -16.34 -13.06 6.06
N SER A 78 -16.16 -12.99 4.75
CA SER A 78 -15.19 -13.84 4.02
C SER A 78 -13.73 -13.50 4.38
N LEU A 79 -13.43 -12.27 4.78
CA LEU A 79 -12.11 -11.80 5.18
C LEU A 79 -11.79 -12.07 6.66
N GLY A 80 -12.79 -12.38 7.47
CA GLY A 80 -12.64 -12.76 8.88
C GLY A 80 -12.45 -11.58 9.84
N ALA A 81 -11.87 -11.86 11.01
CA ALA A 81 -11.84 -10.94 12.15
C ALA A 81 -11.08 -9.61 11.92
N LEU A 82 -10.18 -9.58 10.94
CA LEU A 82 -9.40 -8.38 10.61
C LEU A 82 -10.16 -7.39 9.71
N ALA A 83 -11.33 -7.77 9.18
CA ALA A 83 -12.14 -6.93 8.30
C ALA A 83 -13.44 -6.51 8.97
N ARG A 84 -13.71 -5.22 8.94
CA ARG A 84 -14.94 -4.62 9.50
C ARG A 84 -15.59 -3.71 8.47
N VAL A 85 -16.88 -3.44 8.67
CA VAL A 85 -17.66 -2.50 7.86
C VAL A 85 -18.08 -1.33 8.75
N GLY A 86 -18.03 -0.12 8.19
CA GLY A 86 -18.46 1.09 8.87
C GLY A 86 -18.76 2.21 7.89
N SER A 87 -18.95 3.41 8.43
CA SER A 87 -19.12 4.65 7.65
C SER A 87 -17.77 5.17 7.12
N PRO A 88 -17.77 6.06 6.10
CA PRO A 88 -16.55 6.74 5.65
C PRO A 88 -15.82 7.47 6.79
N LYS A 89 -16.57 8.08 7.70
CA LYS A 89 -16.03 8.79 8.87
C LYS A 89 -15.33 7.85 9.85
N GLU A 90 -15.94 6.69 10.14
CA GLU A 90 -15.30 5.67 10.98
C GLU A 90 -14.06 5.09 10.31
N ALA A 91 -14.08 4.85 9.00
CA ALA A 91 -12.91 4.40 8.24
C ALA A 91 -11.78 5.45 8.29
N ALA A 92 -12.11 6.71 8.08
CA ALA A 92 -11.15 7.81 8.20
C ALA A 92 -10.59 7.93 9.63
N ALA A 93 -11.42 7.78 10.66
CA ALA A 93 -11.01 7.89 12.06
C ALA A 93 -10.09 6.73 12.49
N LEU A 94 -10.47 5.48 12.18
CA LEU A 94 -9.73 4.28 12.57
C LEU A 94 -8.37 4.18 11.85
N GLY A 95 -8.36 4.46 10.53
CA GLY A 95 -7.19 4.23 9.69
C GLY A 95 -5.98 5.07 10.12
N GLU A 96 -4.84 4.44 10.31
CA GLU A 96 -3.53 5.10 10.35
C GLU A 96 -3.14 5.54 8.94
N VAL A 97 -3.62 4.77 7.96
CA VAL A 97 -3.58 5.07 6.53
C VAL A 97 -5.00 4.95 5.98
N VAL A 98 -5.39 5.83 5.09
CA VAL A 98 -6.72 5.80 4.48
C VAL A 98 -6.58 5.61 2.96
N LEU A 99 -7.24 4.59 2.44
CA LEU A 99 -7.45 4.44 0.99
C LEU A 99 -8.69 5.20 0.58
N VAL A 100 -8.57 6.07 -0.42
CA VAL A 100 -9.72 6.69 -1.09
C VAL A 100 -9.84 6.10 -2.49
N SER A 101 -10.93 5.38 -2.74
CA SER A 101 -11.20 4.63 -3.97
C SER A 101 -12.63 4.85 -4.44
N VAL A 102 -12.96 6.09 -4.75
CA VAL A 102 -14.30 6.58 -5.11
C VAL A 102 -14.32 7.12 -6.54
N PRO A 103 -15.50 7.30 -7.17
CA PRO A 103 -15.63 8.17 -8.33
C PRO A 103 -15.02 9.55 -8.05
N TYR A 104 -14.29 10.11 -9.02
CA TYR A 104 -13.54 11.35 -8.78
C TYR A 104 -14.42 12.51 -8.35
N SER A 105 -15.65 12.55 -8.85
CA SER A 105 -16.69 13.53 -8.48
C SER A 105 -17.06 13.54 -6.99
N ALA A 106 -16.82 12.46 -6.26
CA ALA A 106 -17.07 12.40 -4.81
C ALA A 106 -15.92 12.99 -3.96
N MET A 107 -14.75 13.26 -4.56
CA MET A 107 -13.56 13.69 -3.83
C MET A 107 -13.75 14.96 -2.97
N PRO A 108 -14.42 16.03 -3.47
CA PRO A 108 -14.67 17.23 -2.68
C PRO A 108 -15.54 16.97 -1.43
N GLU A 109 -16.55 16.11 -1.55
CA GLU A 109 -17.42 15.71 -0.44
C GLU A 109 -16.64 14.92 0.59
N ILE A 110 -15.87 13.90 0.17
CA ILE A 110 -15.01 13.11 1.07
C ILE A 110 -14.04 14.00 1.84
N GLY A 111 -13.39 14.94 1.17
CA GLY A 111 -12.43 15.86 1.81
C GLY A 111 -13.10 16.82 2.80
N ARG A 112 -14.31 17.32 2.49
CA ARG A 112 -15.07 18.22 3.36
C ARG A 112 -15.59 17.48 4.59
N ASP A 113 -16.27 16.35 4.39
CA ASP A 113 -17.05 15.66 5.41
C ASP A 113 -16.20 14.86 6.38
N ASN A 114 -14.97 14.49 5.98
CA ASN A 114 -14.02 13.72 6.80
C ASN A 114 -12.75 14.52 7.12
N ARG A 115 -12.78 15.84 6.99
CA ARG A 115 -11.59 16.70 7.11
C ARG A 115 -10.87 16.54 8.46
N ALA A 116 -11.63 16.45 9.54
CA ALA A 116 -11.07 16.32 10.89
C ALA A 116 -10.34 14.97 11.07
N GLU A 117 -10.97 13.90 10.63
CA GLU A 117 -10.47 12.52 10.77
C GLU A 117 -9.30 12.25 9.82
N LEU A 118 -9.25 12.91 8.65
CA LEU A 118 -8.18 12.77 7.66
C LEU A 118 -6.96 13.64 7.96
N LYS A 119 -7.08 14.67 8.80
CA LYS A 119 -6.00 15.62 9.05
C LYS A 119 -4.70 14.94 9.45
N GLY A 120 -3.62 15.24 8.72
CA GLY A 120 -2.26 14.72 8.95
C GLY A 120 -2.06 13.25 8.56
N LYS A 121 -3.10 12.55 8.12
CA LYS A 121 -2.99 11.14 7.74
C LYS A 121 -2.38 10.95 6.35
N VAL A 122 -1.81 9.78 6.13
CA VAL A 122 -1.44 9.31 4.80
C VAL A 122 -2.70 8.84 4.09
N VAL A 123 -2.92 9.38 2.90
CA VAL A 123 -4.06 9.00 2.05
C VAL A 123 -3.54 8.43 0.74
N LEU A 124 -3.88 7.16 0.47
CA LEU A 124 -3.66 6.54 -0.84
C LEU A 124 -4.86 6.87 -1.75
N ASP A 125 -4.61 7.53 -2.86
CA ASP A 125 -5.62 7.86 -3.86
C ASP A 125 -5.50 6.95 -5.09
N THR A 126 -6.58 6.21 -5.37
CA THR A 126 -6.69 5.34 -6.55
C THR A 126 -7.65 5.91 -7.60
N SER A 127 -8.20 7.09 -7.38
CA SER A 127 -9.26 7.63 -8.19
C SER A 127 -8.73 8.18 -9.51
N ASN A 128 -9.51 8.06 -10.57
CA ASN A 128 -9.21 8.67 -11.86
C ASN A 128 -10.33 9.63 -12.26
N PRO A 129 -9.99 10.87 -12.66
CA PRO A 129 -10.95 11.78 -13.25
C PRO A 129 -11.33 11.30 -14.66
N VAL A 130 -12.61 10.93 -14.85
CA VAL A 130 -13.15 10.43 -16.13
C VAL A 130 -14.22 11.40 -16.62
N GLU A 131 -13.97 12.06 -17.75
CA GLU A 131 -14.84 13.13 -18.25
C GLU A 131 -16.30 12.70 -18.40
N GLY A 132 -16.56 11.54 -18.99
CA GLY A 132 -17.92 11.02 -19.17
C GLY A 132 -18.66 10.69 -17.87
N ARG A 133 -17.97 10.63 -16.74
CA ARG A 133 -18.56 10.35 -15.41
C ARG A 133 -18.55 11.58 -14.50
N ASP A 134 -17.46 12.33 -14.53
CA ASP A 134 -17.16 13.39 -13.56
C ASP A 134 -17.24 14.81 -14.17
N GLY A 135 -17.55 14.92 -15.48
CA GLY A 135 -17.83 16.18 -16.18
C GLY A 135 -16.70 17.20 -16.11
N ALA A 136 -17.04 18.47 -15.98
CA ALA A 136 -16.08 19.59 -15.99
C ALA A 136 -15.01 19.47 -14.90
N MET A 137 -15.32 18.82 -13.78
CA MET A 137 -14.35 18.58 -12.71
C MET A 137 -13.23 17.65 -13.17
N ALA A 138 -13.55 16.62 -13.97
CA ALA A 138 -12.53 15.74 -14.53
C ALA A 138 -11.58 16.50 -15.45
N ILE A 139 -12.11 17.36 -16.33
CA ILE A 139 -11.32 18.18 -17.25
C ILE A 139 -10.36 19.08 -16.46
N ALA A 140 -10.86 19.75 -15.42
CA ALA A 140 -10.03 20.62 -14.58
C ALA A 140 -8.93 19.84 -13.85
N ALA A 141 -9.24 18.66 -13.30
CA ALA A 141 -8.29 17.81 -12.61
C ALA A 141 -7.23 17.22 -13.56
N GLN A 142 -7.63 16.77 -14.75
CA GLN A 142 -6.70 16.30 -15.79
C GLN A 142 -5.73 17.41 -16.22
N LYS A 143 -6.23 18.63 -16.42
CA LYS A 143 -5.40 19.78 -16.78
C LYS A 143 -4.37 20.10 -15.69
N LYS A 144 -4.74 20.03 -14.44
CA LYS A 144 -3.87 20.28 -13.28
C LYS A 144 -2.94 19.10 -12.96
N GLY A 145 -3.33 17.89 -13.28
CA GLY A 145 -2.79 16.60 -12.81
C GLY A 145 -3.65 16.06 -11.67
N ALA A 146 -4.13 14.82 -11.82
CA ALA A 146 -5.09 14.25 -10.90
C ALA A 146 -4.58 14.22 -9.44
N GLY A 147 -3.28 13.89 -9.22
CA GLY A 147 -2.69 13.88 -7.88
C GLY A 147 -2.66 15.24 -7.19
N VAL A 148 -2.31 16.29 -7.93
CA VAL A 148 -2.30 17.67 -7.42
C VAL A 148 -3.71 18.12 -7.09
N ALA A 149 -4.67 17.87 -7.98
CA ALA A 149 -6.07 18.23 -7.75
C ALA A 149 -6.69 17.45 -6.56
N THR A 150 -6.34 16.17 -6.38
CA THR A 150 -6.75 15.38 -5.22
C THR A 150 -6.23 15.99 -3.91
N ALA A 151 -4.96 16.43 -3.86
CA ALA A 151 -4.39 17.03 -2.66
C ALA A 151 -5.09 18.34 -2.25
N GLU A 152 -5.65 19.09 -3.21
CA GLU A 152 -6.45 20.28 -2.89
C GLU A 152 -7.79 19.91 -2.25
N PHE A 153 -8.48 18.88 -2.74
CA PHE A 153 -9.72 18.41 -2.14
C PHE A 153 -9.48 17.79 -0.75
N LEU A 154 -8.37 17.11 -0.56
CA LEU A 154 -7.97 16.45 0.69
C LEU A 154 -6.96 17.29 1.49
N ALA A 155 -7.16 18.61 1.53
CA ALA A 155 -6.23 19.54 2.16
C ALA A 155 -5.91 19.15 3.62
N GLY A 156 -4.60 19.19 3.96
CA GLY A 156 -4.10 18.83 5.28
C GLY A 156 -3.79 17.33 5.44
N THR A 157 -3.88 16.53 4.37
CA THR A 157 -3.46 15.14 4.32
C THR A 157 -2.10 14.99 3.60
N ARG A 158 -1.50 13.82 3.72
CA ARG A 158 -0.28 13.44 2.98
C ARG A 158 -0.68 12.47 1.87
N VAL A 159 -1.05 13.03 0.71
CA VAL A 159 -1.55 12.25 -0.42
C VAL A 159 -0.42 11.50 -1.13
N VAL A 160 -0.67 10.23 -1.42
CA VAL A 160 0.12 9.42 -2.35
C VAL A 160 -0.82 8.82 -3.39
N ARG A 161 -0.54 9.05 -4.66
CA ARG A 161 -1.25 8.33 -5.73
C ARG A 161 -0.65 6.95 -5.91
N ALA A 162 -1.53 5.93 -5.97
CA ALA A 162 -1.15 4.54 -6.19
C ALA A 162 -2.35 3.74 -6.72
N PHE A 163 -2.11 2.62 -7.42
CA PHE A 163 -3.12 1.66 -7.91
C PHE A 163 -4.17 2.21 -8.89
N ASN A 164 -4.08 3.46 -9.30
CA ASN A 164 -5.03 4.09 -10.21
C ASN A 164 -4.90 3.60 -11.67
N CYS A 165 -3.74 3.06 -12.04
CA CYS A 165 -3.42 2.64 -13.42
C CYS A 165 -3.44 1.12 -13.63
N ILE A 166 -3.85 0.32 -12.62
CA ILE A 166 -4.02 -1.13 -12.76
C ILE A 166 -5.50 -1.48 -12.88
N PRO A 167 -5.92 -2.32 -13.86
CA PRO A 167 -7.28 -2.81 -13.92
C PRO A 167 -7.67 -3.57 -12.65
N ALA A 168 -8.88 -3.34 -12.13
CA ALA A 168 -9.36 -3.97 -10.90
C ALA A 168 -9.30 -5.50 -10.95
N ALA A 169 -9.57 -6.12 -12.10
CA ALA A 169 -9.45 -7.57 -12.29
C ALA A 169 -7.99 -8.04 -12.14
N SER A 170 -7.03 -7.29 -12.70
CA SER A 170 -5.61 -7.60 -12.54
C SER A 170 -5.15 -7.40 -11.10
N LEU A 171 -5.64 -6.36 -10.43
CA LEU A 171 -5.37 -6.13 -9.02
C LEU A 171 -5.87 -7.28 -8.15
N ALA A 172 -7.06 -7.80 -8.43
CA ALA A 172 -7.64 -8.92 -7.67
C ALA A 172 -6.91 -10.26 -7.92
N ASN A 173 -6.53 -10.55 -9.18
CA ASN A 173 -6.12 -11.89 -9.59
C ASN A 173 -4.61 -12.07 -9.79
N ASN A 174 -3.84 -10.98 -9.97
CA ASN A 174 -2.43 -11.06 -10.35
C ASN A 174 -1.47 -10.63 -9.22
N ALA A 175 -1.94 -10.55 -7.98
CA ALA A 175 -1.07 -10.37 -6.82
C ALA A 175 -0.07 -11.55 -6.73
N ASN A 176 1.19 -11.23 -6.41
CA ASN A 176 2.27 -12.21 -6.32
C ASN A 176 2.52 -13.02 -7.60
N ARG A 177 2.19 -12.45 -8.77
CA ARG A 177 2.46 -13.06 -10.08
C ARG A 177 3.92 -13.51 -10.20
N LYS A 178 4.14 -14.66 -10.86
CA LYS A 178 5.46 -15.21 -11.17
C LYS A 178 5.71 -15.16 -12.69
N PRO A 179 6.96 -15.08 -13.17
CA PRO A 179 8.21 -15.01 -12.38
C PRO A 179 8.42 -13.63 -11.72
N GLU A 180 7.79 -12.57 -12.22
CA GLU A 180 7.94 -11.20 -11.72
C GLU A 180 6.57 -10.60 -11.36
N ARG A 181 6.55 -9.80 -10.30
CA ARG A 181 5.36 -9.05 -9.89
C ARG A 181 5.06 -7.91 -10.85
N ILE A 182 3.81 -7.48 -10.88
CA ILE A 182 3.41 -6.26 -11.57
C ILE A 182 3.90 -5.06 -10.76
N ALA A 183 4.48 -4.09 -11.44
CA ALA A 183 4.88 -2.82 -10.84
C ALA A 183 3.67 -1.89 -10.67
N ILE A 184 3.59 -1.23 -9.52
CA ILE A 184 2.65 -0.15 -9.25
C ILE A 184 3.43 1.15 -9.14
N PRO A 185 3.22 2.11 -10.05
CA PRO A 185 3.82 3.43 -9.91
C PRO A 185 3.17 4.15 -8.75
N ILE A 186 3.99 4.82 -7.95
CA ILE A 186 3.53 5.64 -6.83
C ILE A 186 4.19 7.02 -6.88
N GLY A 187 3.47 8.03 -6.40
CA GLY A 187 3.99 9.40 -6.32
C GLY A 187 3.33 10.20 -5.21
N GLY A 188 4.13 11.06 -4.58
CA GLY A 188 3.70 11.89 -3.45
C GLY A 188 4.83 12.83 -3.01
N ASP A 189 4.48 13.81 -2.18
CA ASP A 189 5.42 14.87 -1.77
C ASP A 189 6.02 14.63 -0.38
N ASP A 190 5.52 13.64 0.37
CA ASP A 190 5.99 13.28 1.72
C ASP A 190 6.72 11.93 1.70
N ALA A 191 7.99 11.93 2.10
CA ALA A 191 8.84 10.74 2.05
C ALA A 191 8.35 9.61 2.98
N GLN A 192 7.78 9.95 4.15
CA GLN A 192 7.24 8.94 5.07
C GLN A 192 5.94 8.33 4.51
N ALA A 193 5.09 9.15 3.88
CA ALA A 193 3.90 8.66 3.21
C ALA A 193 4.25 7.73 2.04
N LEU A 194 5.27 8.08 1.25
CA LEU A 194 5.79 7.20 0.18
C LEU A 194 6.29 5.87 0.74
N ALA A 195 7.06 5.85 1.83
CA ALA A 195 7.55 4.61 2.44
C ALA A 195 6.40 3.71 2.93
N ILE A 196 5.33 4.30 3.49
CA ILE A 196 4.12 3.57 3.87
C ILE A 196 3.39 3.01 2.64
N ALA A 197 3.25 3.81 1.58
CA ALA A 197 2.65 3.38 0.33
C ALA A 197 3.43 2.24 -0.32
N GLU A 198 4.77 2.33 -0.37
CA GLU A 198 5.64 1.25 -0.85
C GLU A 198 5.40 -0.06 -0.09
N ARG A 199 5.32 0.03 1.24
CA ARG A 199 5.01 -1.13 2.08
C ARG A 199 3.67 -1.73 1.69
N LEU A 200 2.61 -0.94 1.64
CA LEU A 200 1.25 -1.41 1.33
C LEU A 200 1.12 -1.97 -0.08
N VAL A 201 1.90 -1.46 -1.05
CA VAL A 201 1.99 -2.06 -2.39
C VAL A 201 2.63 -3.44 -2.32
N ARG A 202 3.74 -3.61 -1.57
CA ARG A 202 4.39 -4.92 -1.39
C ARG A 202 3.48 -5.91 -0.66
N ASP A 203 2.80 -5.46 0.39
CA ASP A 203 1.88 -6.27 1.20
C ASP A 203 0.64 -6.70 0.39
N ALA A 204 0.24 -5.90 -0.61
CA ALA A 204 -0.77 -6.28 -1.59
C ALA A 204 -0.27 -7.26 -2.68
N GLY A 205 1.02 -7.59 -2.70
CA GLY A 205 1.61 -8.55 -3.64
C GLY A 205 2.13 -7.95 -4.96
N PHE A 206 2.44 -6.66 -4.98
CA PHE A 206 2.94 -5.91 -6.13
C PHE A 206 4.29 -5.27 -5.83
N ASP A 207 4.99 -4.78 -6.86
CA ASP A 207 6.27 -4.10 -6.70
C ASP A 207 6.08 -2.58 -6.82
N PRO A 208 6.38 -1.78 -5.77
CA PRO A 208 6.28 -0.33 -5.87
C PRO A 208 7.43 0.26 -6.69
N VAL A 209 7.11 1.27 -7.50
CA VAL A 209 8.10 2.11 -8.17
C VAL A 209 7.76 3.57 -7.91
N VAL A 210 8.60 4.26 -7.15
CA VAL A 210 8.42 5.70 -6.90
C VAL A 210 8.75 6.47 -8.16
N VAL A 211 7.75 7.13 -8.74
CA VAL A 211 7.90 7.99 -9.93
C VAL A 211 8.40 9.37 -9.54
N GLY A 212 7.92 9.90 -8.41
CA GLY A 212 8.34 11.19 -7.88
C GLY A 212 7.25 11.91 -7.09
N SER A 213 7.16 13.23 -7.23
CA SER A 213 6.17 14.09 -6.57
C SER A 213 4.75 13.89 -7.07
N LEU A 214 3.75 14.48 -6.41
CA LEU A 214 2.37 14.50 -6.91
C LEU A 214 2.25 15.09 -8.30
N ALA A 215 3.02 16.10 -8.64
CA ALA A 215 3.03 16.68 -9.99
C ALA A 215 3.54 15.67 -11.03
N GLN A 216 4.46 14.78 -10.67
CA GLN A 216 5.01 13.76 -11.58
C GLN A 216 4.07 12.56 -11.74
N THR A 217 3.03 12.41 -10.93
CA THR A 217 2.03 11.34 -11.08
C THR A 217 1.26 11.39 -12.39
N ARG A 218 1.32 12.52 -13.12
CA ARG A 218 0.79 12.63 -14.48
C ARG A 218 1.33 11.54 -15.43
N GLN A 219 2.52 11.00 -15.18
CA GLN A 219 3.11 9.94 -16.00
C GLN A 219 2.32 8.63 -15.93
N PHE A 220 1.46 8.47 -14.91
CA PHE A 220 0.58 7.30 -14.75
C PHE A 220 -0.89 7.68 -14.52
N ASP A 221 -1.31 8.90 -14.85
CA ASP A 221 -2.72 9.25 -14.98
C ASP A 221 -3.37 8.45 -16.12
N LEU A 222 -4.68 8.35 -16.12
CA LEU A 222 -5.42 7.60 -17.14
C LEU A 222 -5.05 8.09 -18.55
N GLY A 223 -4.63 7.16 -19.42
CA GLY A 223 -4.15 7.45 -20.78
C GLY A 223 -2.67 7.81 -20.88
N ALA A 224 -1.95 7.99 -19.77
CA ALA A 224 -0.52 8.26 -19.78
C ALA A 224 0.32 6.99 -20.07
N PRO A 225 1.59 7.13 -20.52
CA PRO A 225 2.41 5.99 -20.93
C PRO A 225 2.55 4.88 -19.87
N LEU A 226 2.72 5.23 -18.60
CA LEU A 226 2.86 4.23 -17.52
C LEU A 226 1.52 3.58 -17.12
N ALA A 227 0.38 4.08 -17.61
CA ALA A 227 -0.94 3.49 -17.41
C ALA A 227 -1.39 2.62 -18.61
N SER A 228 -0.59 2.53 -19.66
CA SER A 228 -0.99 1.86 -20.92
C SER A 228 -0.90 0.34 -20.87
N ARG A 229 -0.04 -0.22 -19.99
CA ARG A 229 0.16 -1.66 -19.81
C ARG A 229 0.66 -1.99 -18.41
N GLN A 230 0.74 -3.28 -18.10
CA GLN A 230 1.37 -3.79 -16.89
C GLN A 230 2.89 -3.91 -17.12
N PHE A 231 3.65 -3.29 -16.25
CA PHE A 231 5.11 -3.31 -16.26
C PHE A 231 5.64 -4.22 -15.15
N THR A 232 6.84 -4.75 -15.32
CA THR A 232 7.70 -5.19 -14.20
C THR A 232 8.39 -3.97 -13.59
N ALA A 233 8.96 -4.11 -12.40
CA ALA A 233 9.67 -3.00 -11.76
C ALA A 233 10.87 -2.52 -12.57
N ALA A 234 11.60 -3.43 -13.23
CA ALA A 234 12.74 -3.11 -14.09
C ALA A 234 12.30 -2.32 -15.33
N GLU A 235 11.26 -2.79 -16.02
CA GLU A 235 10.70 -2.09 -17.19
C GLU A 235 10.21 -0.69 -16.82
N MET A 236 9.52 -0.55 -15.68
CA MET A 236 8.98 0.74 -15.25
C MET A 236 10.09 1.72 -14.89
N ARG A 237 11.14 1.29 -14.15
CA ARG A 237 12.31 2.13 -13.89
C ARG A 237 12.98 2.60 -15.17
N LYS A 238 13.19 1.71 -16.14
CA LYS A 238 13.71 2.07 -17.47
C LYS A 238 12.81 3.10 -18.17
N ALA A 239 11.48 2.95 -18.08
CA ALA A 239 10.54 3.87 -18.72
C ALA A 239 10.56 5.28 -18.10
N ILE A 240 10.93 5.43 -16.83
CA ILE A 240 11.08 6.73 -16.14
C ILE A 240 12.53 7.23 -16.11
N GLY A 241 13.45 6.59 -16.85
CA GLY A 241 14.86 7.02 -16.94
C GLY A 241 15.70 6.70 -15.69
N ARG A 242 15.39 5.62 -14.99
CA ARG A 242 16.08 5.16 -13.77
C ARG A 242 16.53 3.72 -13.85
#